data_8960f0c150e020ec2be5bfeb5f905e02
#
_entry.id   8960f0c150e020ec2be5bfeb5f905e02
#
_cell.length_a   1.000
_cell.length_b   1.000
_cell.length_c   1.000
_cell.angle_alpha   90.00
_cell.angle_beta   90.00
_cell.angle_gamma   90.00
#
_symmetry.space_group_name_H-M   'P 1'
#
loop_
_entity.id
_entity.type
_entity.pdbx_description
1 polymer ?
#
loop_
_entity_poly.entity_id
_entity_poly.type
_entity_poly.pdbx_seq_one_letter_code
_entity_poly.pdbx_strand_id
1 'polypeptide(L)'
;TNGGNYVVYAEDIYVGYRYYETRYEDAVLGQGNAVSKAGVWASADGWNYADEVVYPFGYGLSYTTFTQKLDKVEETDGKLLATVTVTNTGDTAGKAVIELYAQTPYGDYEKTNLVEKSAIQLVAFDKTKLLAPGASETRQLEVDKYFLTAYDSHGAKGYILSEGTYYLSLGDDAHDALNNVLACKNASGLTAPDGSAVAGDPAKVYTWTEKFDDESYRHSVTGQEVTNRFDDADINYWQSGAMTYLSRQDWEGTYPKSLRGENALTRTENMVEPGYVKPADAPSVDAVVTEKVTGLKLQDMWGMEWESNYWDELVDELSVDELISLTQDSRYLRPVETIGFPQGNAADGPDGVPNGNAYANFNLSCSSWNTEVLAKRGDFIAEDCMFQNVQFLWGPGF
;
A
#
# COMPACT_ATOMS: atom_id res chain seq x y z
N THR A 1 15.23 -16.75 -8.00
CA THR A 1 16.45 -15.95 -7.73
C THR A 1 17.07 -15.51 -9.05
N ASN A 2 17.21 -14.23 -9.28
CA ASN A 2 17.78 -13.64 -10.50
C ASN A 2 19.29 -13.86 -10.59
N GLY A 3 19.75 -15.11 -10.62
CA GLY A 3 21.18 -15.45 -10.79
C GLY A 3 22.11 -14.85 -9.73
N GLY A 4 21.61 -14.66 -8.51
CA GLY A 4 22.39 -14.07 -7.43
C GLY A 4 22.40 -12.53 -7.41
N ASN A 5 21.55 -11.88 -8.20
CA ASN A 5 21.34 -10.44 -8.12
C ASN A 5 20.28 -10.13 -7.07
N TYR A 6 20.35 -8.94 -6.50
CA TYR A 6 19.34 -8.39 -5.60
C TYR A 6 19.05 -6.95 -5.99
N VAL A 7 17.92 -6.43 -5.53
CA VAL A 7 17.48 -5.05 -5.75
C VAL A 7 17.38 -4.37 -4.40
N VAL A 8 17.89 -3.13 -4.31
CA VAL A 8 17.75 -2.30 -3.12
C VAL A 8 16.80 -1.15 -3.45
N TYR A 9 15.76 -1.00 -2.66
CA TYR A 9 14.79 0.09 -2.75
C TYR A 9 15.28 1.25 -1.89
N ALA A 10 16.23 2.04 -2.45
CA ALA A 10 16.89 3.13 -1.73
C ALA A 10 15.96 4.32 -1.42
N GLU A 11 14.84 4.39 -2.10
CA GLU A 11 13.80 5.41 -1.91
C GLU A 11 12.97 5.23 -0.64
N ASP A 12 13.05 4.06 0.03
CA ASP A 12 12.28 3.73 1.22
C ASP A 12 10.77 3.95 1.01
N ILE A 13 10.09 4.67 1.91
CA ILE A 13 8.66 4.99 1.80
C ILE A 13 8.35 6.06 0.76
N TYR A 14 9.37 6.75 0.24
CA TYR A 14 9.21 7.89 -0.66
C TYR A 14 9.02 7.44 -2.11
N VAL A 15 7.86 6.83 -2.37
CA VAL A 15 7.45 6.34 -3.70
C VAL A 15 6.26 7.15 -4.19
N GLY A 16 6.28 7.55 -5.47
CA GLY A 16 5.20 8.29 -6.10
C GLY A 16 4.89 9.61 -5.38
N TYR A 17 3.61 9.89 -5.15
CA TYR A 17 3.20 11.15 -4.53
C TYR A 17 3.77 11.36 -3.12
N ARG A 18 4.05 10.28 -2.38
CA ARG A 18 4.66 10.41 -1.05
C ARG A 18 6.02 11.10 -1.11
N TYR A 19 6.80 10.85 -2.16
CA TYR A 19 8.06 11.57 -2.41
C TYR A 19 7.81 13.03 -2.77
N TYR A 20 7.01 13.26 -3.81
CA TYR A 20 6.84 14.61 -4.35
C TYR A 20 6.16 15.55 -3.37
N GLU A 21 5.09 15.11 -2.72
CA GLU A 21 4.37 15.92 -1.75
C GLU A 21 5.19 16.18 -0.48
N THR A 22 5.96 15.19 -0.01
CA THR A 22 6.80 15.40 1.18
C THR A 22 7.92 16.37 0.90
N ARG A 23 8.57 16.24 -0.25
CA ARG A 23 9.63 17.16 -0.65
C ARG A 23 9.11 18.57 -0.89
N TYR A 24 7.89 18.69 -1.41
CA TYR A 24 7.21 19.97 -1.55
C TYR A 24 6.92 20.63 -0.19
N GLU A 25 6.38 19.90 0.78
CA GLU A 25 6.20 20.42 2.14
C GLU A 25 7.51 20.95 2.71
N ASP A 26 8.56 20.13 2.65
CA ASP A 26 9.87 20.49 3.19
C ASP A 26 10.49 21.71 2.45
N ALA A 27 10.27 21.84 1.14
CA ALA A 27 10.68 23.00 0.37
C ALA A 27 9.93 24.28 0.79
N VAL A 28 8.60 24.20 0.97
CA VAL A 28 7.76 25.30 1.43
C VAL A 28 8.15 25.73 2.83
N LEU A 29 8.43 24.79 3.72
CA LEU A 29 8.82 25.05 5.12
C LEU A 29 10.31 25.35 5.30
N GLY A 30 11.12 25.27 4.24
CA GLY A 30 12.57 25.48 4.28
C GLY A 30 13.31 24.43 5.09
N GLN A 31 12.90 23.18 5.02
CA GLN A 31 13.43 22.06 5.80
C GLN A 31 14.19 21.06 4.92
N GLY A 32 15.07 20.27 5.56
CA GLY A 32 15.67 19.08 4.98
C GLY A 32 16.45 19.30 3.68
N ASN A 33 16.90 20.51 3.36
CA ASN A 33 17.61 20.81 2.10
C ASN A 33 16.80 20.40 0.84
N ALA A 34 15.47 20.44 0.92
CA ALA A 34 14.55 19.90 -0.09
C ALA A 34 14.72 20.51 -1.49
N VAL A 35 15.16 21.77 -1.57
CA VAL A 35 15.41 22.47 -2.83
C VAL A 35 16.77 22.15 -3.47
N SER A 36 17.56 21.22 -2.88
CA SER A 36 18.86 20.82 -3.40
C SER A 36 18.76 20.17 -4.78
N LYS A 37 19.89 20.01 -5.44
CA LYS A 37 19.98 19.30 -6.75
C LYS A 37 20.00 17.78 -6.65
N ALA A 38 19.99 17.23 -5.44
CA ALA A 38 19.99 15.79 -5.27
C ALA A 38 18.68 15.17 -5.83
N GLY A 39 18.82 14.14 -6.67
CA GLY A 39 17.70 13.45 -7.27
C GLY A 39 16.88 14.23 -8.31
N VAL A 40 17.36 15.40 -8.77
CA VAL A 40 16.66 16.22 -9.77
C VAL A 40 16.98 15.76 -11.18
N TRP A 41 15.97 15.52 -11.96
CA TRP A 41 16.07 15.08 -13.36
C TRP A 41 15.68 16.17 -14.36
N ALA A 42 14.69 16.97 -14.04
CA ALA A 42 14.07 17.92 -14.95
C ALA A 42 14.66 19.33 -14.85
N SER A 43 15.09 19.79 -13.66
CA SER A 43 15.58 21.15 -13.43
C SER A 43 17.10 21.20 -13.21
N ALA A 44 17.77 22.17 -13.84
CA ALA A 44 19.20 22.44 -13.60
C ALA A 44 19.44 23.27 -12.34
N ASP A 45 18.46 23.97 -11.82
CA ASP A 45 18.60 24.99 -10.77
C ASP A 45 18.34 24.44 -9.35
N GLY A 46 17.76 23.29 -9.24
CA GLY A 46 17.37 22.63 -7.98
C GLY A 46 16.01 21.99 -8.13
N TRP A 47 15.53 21.39 -7.06
CA TRP A 47 14.24 20.73 -7.06
C TRP A 47 13.10 21.76 -7.00
N ASN A 48 12.12 21.57 -7.86
CA ASN A 48 10.89 22.36 -7.90
C ASN A 48 9.72 21.43 -8.27
N TYR A 49 8.64 21.47 -7.51
CA TYR A 49 7.48 20.61 -7.71
C TYR A 49 6.91 20.73 -9.13
N ALA A 50 6.74 21.95 -9.64
CA ALA A 50 6.16 22.22 -10.96
C ALA A 50 6.99 21.67 -12.13
N ASP A 51 8.28 21.46 -11.94
CA ASP A 51 9.16 20.86 -12.96
C ASP A 51 9.09 19.32 -12.97
N GLU A 52 8.66 18.71 -11.87
CA GLU A 52 8.70 17.27 -11.67
C GLU A 52 7.31 16.60 -11.77
N VAL A 53 6.22 17.31 -11.42
CA VAL A 53 4.86 16.76 -11.34
C VAL A 53 3.92 17.49 -12.26
N VAL A 54 3.36 16.76 -13.22
CA VAL A 54 2.34 17.28 -14.14
C VAL A 54 0.93 17.08 -13.58
N TYR A 55 0.68 15.91 -13.01
CA TYR A 55 -0.60 15.53 -12.42
C TYR A 55 -0.36 14.93 -11.04
N PRO A 56 -0.88 15.56 -9.96
CA PRO A 56 -0.83 14.98 -8.62
C PRO A 56 -1.59 13.65 -8.54
N PHE A 57 -1.27 12.86 -7.54
CA PHE A 57 -2.05 11.67 -7.22
C PHE A 57 -3.48 12.08 -6.81
N GLY A 58 -4.49 11.43 -7.36
CA GLY A 58 -5.90 11.78 -7.17
C GLY A 58 -6.46 12.72 -8.24
N TYR A 59 -5.61 13.44 -8.98
CA TYR A 59 -6.07 14.34 -10.03
C TYR A 59 -6.96 13.64 -11.04
N GLY A 60 -8.08 14.30 -11.38
CA GLY A 60 -9.01 13.83 -12.41
C GLY A 60 -9.82 14.95 -13.03
N LEU A 61 -10.41 14.66 -14.19
CA LEU A 61 -11.31 15.57 -14.90
C LEU A 61 -12.74 15.05 -14.84
N SER A 62 -13.70 15.96 -14.83
CA SER A 62 -15.12 15.67 -14.91
C SER A 62 -15.79 16.53 -15.97
N TYR A 63 -16.95 16.07 -16.47
CA TYR A 63 -17.82 16.85 -17.36
C TYR A 63 -18.70 17.86 -16.60
N THR A 64 -18.56 17.95 -15.29
CA THR A 64 -19.26 18.89 -14.42
C THR A 64 -18.34 19.32 -13.28
N THR A 65 -18.75 20.27 -12.47
CA THR A 65 -17.99 20.77 -11.32
C THR A 65 -18.67 20.38 -10.01
N PHE A 66 -17.86 20.22 -8.96
CA PHE A 66 -18.36 19.89 -7.63
C PHE A 66 -17.76 20.82 -6.60
N THR A 67 -18.47 21.01 -5.50
CA THR A 67 -17.91 21.53 -4.26
C THR A 67 -17.97 20.43 -3.20
N GLN A 68 -16.92 20.35 -2.40
CA GLN A 68 -16.80 19.40 -1.31
C GLN A 68 -16.58 20.14 0.01
N LYS A 69 -17.25 19.69 1.06
CA LYS A 69 -17.17 20.28 2.40
C LYS A 69 -16.99 19.20 3.44
N LEU A 70 -15.96 19.34 4.26
CA LEU A 70 -15.80 18.55 5.48
C LEU A 70 -16.73 19.13 6.56
N ASP A 71 -17.85 18.45 6.84
CA ASP A 71 -18.85 18.96 7.76
C ASP A 71 -18.46 18.74 9.21
N LYS A 72 -17.93 17.55 9.52
CA LYS A 72 -17.45 17.18 10.86
C LYS A 72 -16.55 15.96 10.80
N VAL A 73 -15.74 15.80 11.85
CA VAL A 73 -15.02 14.57 12.15
C VAL A 73 -15.33 14.18 13.61
N GLU A 74 -15.67 12.93 13.85
CA GLU A 74 -15.93 12.38 15.18
C GLU A 74 -14.89 11.32 15.49
N GLU A 75 -14.26 11.41 16.66
CA GLU A 75 -13.41 10.37 17.17
C GLU A 75 -14.22 9.30 17.86
N THR A 76 -14.00 8.05 17.50
CA THR A 76 -14.52 6.86 18.15
C THR A 76 -13.36 5.93 18.47
N ASP A 77 -13.62 4.82 19.13
CA ASP A 77 -12.61 3.85 19.58
C ASP A 77 -11.66 3.43 18.43
N GLY A 78 -10.45 4.01 18.42
CA GLY A 78 -9.42 3.71 17.40
C GLY A 78 -9.69 4.23 15.99
N LYS A 79 -10.76 5.03 15.77
CA LYS A 79 -11.18 5.46 14.43
C LYS A 79 -11.60 6.92 14.40
N LEU A 80 -11.53 7.51 13.21
CA LEU A 80 -12.14 8.79 12.87
C LEU A 80 -13.29 8.56 11.90
N LEU A 81 -14.43 9.21 12.12
CA LEU A 81 -15.56 9.19 11.22
C LEU A 81 -15.76 10.58 10.64
N ALA A 82 -15.35 10.75 9.38
CA ALA A 82 -15.49 12.01 8.66
C ALA A 82 -16.80 12.06 7.89
N THR A 83 -17.55 13.14 8.04
CA THR A 83 -18.78 13.43 7.28
C THR A 83 -18.46 14.49 6.24
N VAL A 84 -18.68 14.17 4.97
CA VAL A 84 -18.41 15.05 3.82
C VAL A 84 -19.69 15.23 3.02
N THR A 85 -20.01 16.48 2.69
CA THR A 85 -21.09 16.84 1.77
C THR A 85 -20.51 17.30 0.43
N VAL A 86 -20.98 16.66 -0.64
CA VAL A 86 -20.60 16.97 -2.03
C VAL A 86 -21.81 17.51 -2.76
N THR A 87 -21.63 18.61 -3.48
CA THR A 87 -22.69 19.26 -4.30
C THR A 87 -22.22 19.38 -5.75
N ASN A 88 -23.01 18.93 -6.69
CA ASN A 88 -22.78 19.19 -8.11
C ASN A 88 -23.15 20.64 -8.41
N THR A 89 -22.17 21.45 -8.72
CA THR A 89 -22.31 22.91 -9.01
C THR A 89 -22.34 23.23 -10.49
N GLY A 90 -22.12 22.22 -11.34
CA GLY A 90 -22.20 22.40 -12.80
C GLY A 90 -23.59 22.09 -13.36
N ASP A 91 -23.70 22.02 -14.65
CA ASP A 91 -24.94 21.88 -15.42
C ASP A 91 -25.17 20.47 -15.99
N THR A 92 -24.25 19.55 -15.74
CA THR A 92 -24.30 18.16 -16.21
C THR A 92 -24.30 17.20 -15.01
N ALA A 93 -25.04 16.09 -15.10
CA ALA A 93 -25.00 15.07 -14.06
C ALA A 93 -23.66 14.35 -14.02
N GLY A 94 -23.11 14.12 -12.82
CA GLY A 94 -21.80 13.50 -12.63
C GLY A 94 -21.64 12.83 -11.27
N LYS A 95 -20.56 12.07 -11.11
CA LYS A 95 -20.10 11.50 -9.84
C LYS A 95 -18.81 12.17 -9.43
N ALA A 96 -18.69 12.54 -8.16
CA ALA A 96 -17.45 13.07 -7.58
C ALA A 96 -16.72 11.97 -6.79
N VAL A 97 -15.41 12.05 -6.79
CA VAL A 97 -14.55 11.31 -5.85
C VAL A 97 -14.38 12.15 -4.59
N ILE A 98 -14.37 11.51 -3.44
CA ILE A 98 -14.06 12.08 -2.14
C ILE A 98 -12.76 11.44 -1.70
N GLU A 99 -11.73 12.23 -1.42
CA GLU A 99 -10.43 11.75 -1.01
C GLU A 99 -10.05 12.39 0.33
N LEU A 100 -9.79 11.53 1.34
CA LEU A 100 -9.30 11.96 2.63
C LEU A 100 -7.85 11.58 2.80
N TYR A 101 -7.05 12.56 3.13
CA TYR A 101 -5.62 12.41 3.34
C TYR A 101 -5.25 12.75 4.78
N ALA A 102 -4.27 12.05 5.32
CA ALA A 102 -3.76 12.35 6.64
C ALA A 102 -2.29 12.77 6.61
N GLN A 103 -1.95 13.66 7.55
CA GLN A 103 -0.58 13.96 7.92
C GLN A 103 -0.36 13.58 9.38
N THR A 104 0.72 12.86 9.64
CA THR A 104 1.15 12.46 10.99
C THR A 104 2.34 13.29 11.43
N PRO A 105 2.63 13.42 12.75
CA PRO A 105 3.77 14.16 13.24
C PRO A 105 5.10 13.61 12.69
N TYR A 106 6.03 14.53 12.37
CA TYR A 106 7.42 14.22 12.05
C TYR A 106 8.31 15.20 12.82
N GLY A 107 8.80 14.78 13.96
CA GLY A 107 9.52 15.59 14.92
C GLY A 107 10.88 15.01 15.33
N ASP A 108 11.31 15.37 16.52
CA ASP A 108 12.62 14.96 17.05
C ASP A 108 12.70 13.46 17.32
N TYR A 109 11.58 12.83 17.70
CA TYR A 109 11.53 11.39 17.92
C TYR A 109 11.79 10.63 16.61
N GLU A 110 11.06 10.99 15.55
CA GLU A 110 11.17 10.37 14.24
C GLU A 110 12.59 10.54 13.67
N LYS A 111 13.11 11.75 13.73
CA LYS A 111 14.48 12.05 13.27
C LYS A 111 15.54 11.27 14.04
N THR A 112 15.38 11.12 15.34
CA THR A 112 16.33 10.40 16.20
C THR A 112 16.30 8.89 15.95
N ASN A 113 15.11 8.33 15.73
CA ASN A 113 14.90 6.90 15.56
C ASN A 113 14.80 6.49 14.07
N LEU A 114 15.05 7.41 13.14
CA LEU A 114 14.99 7.18 11.68
C LEU A 114 13.63 6.62 11.23
N VAL A 115 12.55 7.13 11.82
CA VAL A 115 11.18 6.76 11.42
C VAL A 115 10.73 7.72 10.33
N GLU A 116 10.82 7.30 9.08
CA GLU A 116 10.41 8.13 7.96
C GLU A 116 8.88 8.19 7.83
N LYS A 117 8.37 9.38 7.47
CA LYS A 117 6.93 9.65 7.30
C LYS A 117 6.69 10.60 6.15
N SER A 118 5.73 10.26 5.30
CA SER A 118 5.31 11.17 4.24
C SER A 118 4.51 12.35 4.80
N ALA A 119 4.60 13.51 4.12
CA ALA A 119 3.83 14.70 4.47
C ALA A 119 2.34 14.49 4.35
N ILE A 120 1.92 13.61 3.45
CA ILE A 120 0.51 13.33 3.22
C ILE A 120 0.33 11.88 2.73
N GLN A 121 -0.74 11.23 3.14
CA GLN A 121 -1.10 9.90 2.64
C GLN A 121 -2.62 9.74 2.54
N LEU A 122 -3.09 9.10 1.48
CA LEU A 122 -4.50 8.73 1.34
C LEU A 122 -4.88 7.72 2.44
N VAL A 123 -5.94 8.02 3.18
CA VAL A 123 -6.41 7.16 4.30
C VAL A 123 -7.85 6.68 4.12
N ALA A 124 -8.65 7.37 3.30
CA ALA A 124 -9.97 6.91 2.90
C ALA A 124 -10.40 7.57 1.59
N PHE A 125 -11.25 6.90 0.85
CA PHE A 125 -11.90 7.46 -0.33
C PHE A 125 -13.30 6.89 -0.50
N ASP A 126 -14.14 7.63 -1.24
CA ASP A 126 -15.46 7.18 -1.67
C ASP A 126 -15.84 7.87 -2.99
N LYS A 127 -16.89 7.40 -3.62
CA LYS A 127 -17.45 8.02 -4.81
C LYS A 127 -18.94 8.22 -4.68
N THR A 128 -19.42 9.41 -5.00
CA THR A 128 -20.86 9.73 -4.92
C THR A 128 -21.68 8.89 -5.92
N LYS A 129 -22.97 8.81 -5.67
CA LYS A 129 -23.93 8.46 -6.71
C LYS A 129 -23.91 9.51 -7.82
N LEU A 130 -24.62 9.22 -8.92
CA LEU A 130 -24.80 10.20 -9.98
C LEU A 130 -25.63 11.37 -9.45
N LEU A 131 -25.03 12.55 -9.32
CA LEU A 131 -25.65 13.77 -8.83
C LEU A 131 -26.14 14.60 -10.03
N ALA A 132 -27.43 14.93 -10.06
CA ALA A 132 -27.96 15.91 -11.00
C ALA A 132 -27.42 17.31 -10.67
N PRO A 133 -27.47 18.28 -11.63
CA PRO A 133 -27.15 19.67 -11.36
C PRO A 133 -27.84 20.22 -10.10
N GLY A 134 -27.08 20.82 -9.20
CA GLY A 134 -27.56 21.36 -7.93
C GLY A 134 -27.85 20.32 -6.84
N ALA A 135 -27.77 19.03 -7.12
CA ALA A 135 -27.97 17.98 -6.13
C ALA A 135 -26.74 17.80 -5.22
N SER A 136 -27.02 17.41 -3.97
CA SER A 136 -25.99 17.12 -2.97
C SER A 136 -26.15 15.70 -2.42
N GLU A 137 -25.02 15.12 -1.98
CA GLU A 137 -24.98 13.87 -1.22
C GLU A 137 -24.03 14.05 -0.04
N THR A 138 -24.42 13.51 1.11
CA THR A 138 -23.56 13.44 2.29
C THR A 138 -23.07 12.00 2.46
N ARG A 139 -21.75 11.83 2.63
CA ARG A 139 -21.08 10.56 2.82
C ARG A 139 -20.34 10.55 4.16
N GLN A 140 -20.20 9.36 4.74
CA GLN A 140 -19.38 9.13 5.91
C GLN A 140 -18.25 8.20 5.52
N LEU A 141 -17.02 8.61 5.83
CA LEU A 141 -15.81 7.84 5.58
C LEU A 141 -15.14 7.52 6.93
N GLU A 142 -14.81 6.27 7.12
CA GLU A 142 -14.09 5.79 8.30
C GLU A 142 -12.59 5.75 8.02
N VAL A 143 -11.80 6.25 8.95
CA VAL A 143 -10.34 6.18 8.96
C VAL A 143 -9.91 5.44 10.21
N ASP A 144 -9.33 4.25 10.04
CA ASP A 144 -8.74 3.49 11.14
C ASP A 144 -7.39 4.10 11.51
N LYS A 145 -7.19 4.40 12.82
CA LYS A 145 -5.93 4.98 13.32
C LYS A 145 -4.73 4.05 13.10
N TYR A 146 -4.94 2.77 12.87
CA TYR A 146 -3.88 1.85 12.47
C TYR A 146 -3.13 2.35 11.21
N PHE A 147 -3.84 2.93 10.24
CA PHE A 147 -3.21 3.49 9.02
C PHE A 147 -2.41 4.77 9.27
N LEU A 148 -2.45 5.32 10.49
CA LEU A 148 -1.67 6.49 10.91
C LEU A 148 -0.39 6.10 11.67
N THR A 149 -0.19 4.80 11.91
CA THR A 149 1.01 4.29 12.58
C THR A 149 2.19 4.22 11.63
N ALA A 150 3.40 4.17 12.20
CA ALA A 150 4.63 3.87 11.48
C ALA A 150 5.40 2.79 12.24
N TYR A 151 6.13 1.93 11.53
CA TYR A 151 7.00 0.95 12.16
C TYR A 151 8.33 1.62 12.56
N ASP A 152 8.63 1.59 13.84
CA ASP A 152 9.91 2.07 14.39
C ASP A 152 10.86 0.89 14.58
N SER A 153 11.84 0.79 13.70
CA SER A 153 12.82 -0.32 13.71
C SER A 153 13.96 -0.10 14.71
N HIS A 154 14.16 1.11 15.21
CA HIS A 154 15.31 1.46 16.06
C HIS A 154 14.93 1.69 17.52
N GLY A 155 13.85 2.42 17.77
CA GLY A 155 13.39 2.76 19.13
C GLY A 155 12.46 1.69 19.71
N ALA A 156 11.16 1.80 19.43
CA ALA A 156 10.13 0.92 19.98
C ALA A 156 10.13 -0.51 19.43
N LYS A 157 10.72 -0.72 18.27
CA LYS A 157 10.76 -2.01 17.53
C LYS A 157 9.37 -2.60 17.26
N GLY A 158 8.44 -1.73 16.91
CA GLY A 158 7.05 -2.04 16.64
C GLY A 158 6.32 -0.89 15.98
N TYR A 159 5.04 -1.05 15.72
CA TYR A 159 4.22 0.07 15.24
C TYR A 159 3.99 1.07 16.36
N ILE A 160 4.16 2.35 16.02
CA ILE A 160 3.95 3.48 16.93
C ILE A 160 2.90 4.43 16.37
N LEU A 161 2.12 5.03 17.26
CA LEU A 161 1.40 6.26 17.01
C LEU A 161 2.18 7.40 17.68
N SER A 162 2.67 8.33 16.89
CA SER A 162 3.57 9.37 17.39
C SER A 162 2.86 10.43 18.22
N GLU A 163 3.55 11.01 19.18
CA GLU A 163 3.03 12.18 19.90
C GLU A 163 3.03 13.41 19.00
N GLY A 164 1.93 14.15 19.01
CA GLY A 164 1.86 15.44 18.35
C GLY A 164 0.56 15.70 17.63
N THR A 165 0.61 16.68 16.73
CA THR A 165 -0.55 17.15 15.97
C THR A 165 -0.71 16.37 14.69
N TYR A 166 -1.92 15.89 14.47
CA TYR A 166 -2.37 15.18 13.27
C TYR A 166 -3.33 16.07 12.49
N TYR A 167 -3.36 15.86 11.19
CA TYR A 167 -4.25 16.58 10.28
C TYR A 167 -4.97 15.55 9.39
N LEU A 168 -6.29 15.69 9.27
CA LEU A 168 -7.10 14.98 8.28
C LEU A 168 -7.63 16.01 7.30
N SER A 169 -7.23 15.93 6.06
CA SER A 169 -7.57 16.89 5.00
C SER A 169 -8.45 16.27 3.94
N LEU A 170 -9.51 16.96 3.58
CA LEU A 170 -10.29 16.70 2.38
C LEU A 170 -9.64 17.46 1.22
N GLY A 171 -9.24 16.75 0.16
CA GLY A 171 -8.61 17.34 -1.03
C GLY A 171 -9.24 16.83 -2.33
N ASP A 172 -9.08 17.61 -3.39
CA ASP A 172 -9.46 17.18 -4.74
C ASP A 172 -8.36 16.29 -5.37
N ASP A 173 -7.16 16.32 -4.77
CA ASP A 173 -6.01 15.45 -5.00
C ASP A 173 -5.04 15.57 -3.81
N ALA A 174 -3.94 14.82 -3.83
CA ALA A 174 -2.94 14.83 -2.75
C ALA A 174 -2.29 16.21 -2.54
N HIS A 175 -2.05 16.94 -3.62
CA HIS A 175 -1.41 18.24 -3.55
C HIS A 175 -2.35 19.32 -2.99
N ASP A 176 -3.63 19.32 -3.39
CA ASP A 176 -4.66 20.17 -2.77
C ASP A 176 -4.80 19.87 -1.29
N ALA A 177 -4.89 18.59 -0.92
CA ALA A 177 -4.96 18.17 0.49
C ALA A 177 -3.77 18.66 1.32
N LEU A 178 -2.55 18.56 0.76
CA LEU A 178 -1.35 19.06 1.44
C LEU A 178 -1.33 20.58 1.55
N ASN A 179 -1.73 21.30 0.50
CA ASN A 179 -1.85 22.76 0.54
C ASN A 179 -2.86 23.22 1.59
N ASN A 180 -3.96 22.49 1.77
CA ASN A 180 -4.93 22.76 2.85
C ASN A 180 -4.30 22.60 4.25
N VAL A 181 -3.49 21.54 4.45
CA VAL A 181 -2.74 21.35 5.70
C VAL A 181 -1.71 22.45 5.90
N LEU A 182 -0.94 22.81 4.88
CA LEU A 182 0.06 23.90 4.95
C LEU A 182 -0.58 25.25 5.27
N ALA A 183 -1.75 25.54 4.68
CA ALA A 183 -2.53 26.73 5.02
C ALA A 183 -2.99 26.71 6.49
N CYS A 184 -3.41 25.54 7.01
CA CYS A 184 -3.74 25.37 8.42
C CYS A 184 -2.52 25.63 9.35
N LYS A 185 -1.31 25.33 8.87
CA LYS A 185 -0.03 25.64 9.55
C LYS A 185 0.42 27.10 9.33
N ASN A 186 -0.36 27.94 8.63
CA ASN A 186 -0.01 29.30 8.23
C ASN A 186 1.25 29.39 7.36
N ALA A 187 1.54 28.39 6.57
CA ALA A 187 2.63 28.43 5.61
C ALA A 187 2.30 29.41 4.48
N SER A 188 3.32 29.92 3.82
CA SER A 188 3.22 30.85 2.69
C SER A 188 4.00 30.32 1.49
N GLY A 189 3.73 30.86 0.31
CA GLY A 189 4.39 30.41 -0.92
C GLY A 189 3.84 29.10 -1.48
N LEU A 190 2.57 28.77 -1.18
CA LEU A 190 1.90 27.61 -1.71
C LEU A 190 1.66 27.76 -3.21
N THR A 191 1.87 26.68 -3.95
CA THR A 191 1.69 26.64 -5.40
C THR A 191 0.79 25.50 -5.84
N ALA A 192 0.13 25.66 -6.97
CA ALA A 192 -0.49 24.57 -7.72
C ALA A 192 0.58 23.81 -8.53
N PRO A 193 0.25 22.63 -9.12
CA PRO A 193 1.19 21.86 -9.94
C PRO A 193 1.81 22.63 -11.11
N ASP A 194 1.14 23.63 -11.64
CA ASP A 194 1.64 24.50 -12.70
C ASP A 194 2.55 25.65 -12.20
N GLY A 195 2.82 25.70 -10.90
CA GLY A 195 3.61 26.75 -10.25
C GLY A 195 2.82 28.03 -9.93
N SER A 196 1.55 28.13 -10.28
CA SER A 196 0.71 29.28 -9.91
C SER A 196 0.43 29.31 -8.39
N ALA A 197 0.34 30.53 -7.83
CA ALA A 197 0.10 30.67 -6.40
C ALA A 197 -1.32 30.23 -5.99
N VAL A 198 -1.42 29.50 -4.89
CA VAL A 198 -2.68 29.08 -4.27
C VAL A 198 -2.70 29.44 -2.79
N ALA A 199 -3.89 29.46 -2.17
CA ALA A 199 -4.04 29.79 -0.76
C ALA A 199 -4.17 28.54 0.15
N GLY A 200 -4.65 27.42 -0.40
CA GLY A 200 -5.17 26.29 0.39
C GLY A 200 -6.47 26.67 1.13
N ASP A 201 -7.13 25.68 1.74
CA ASP A 201 -8.38 25.87 2.49
C ASP A 201 -8.33 25.20 3.86
N PRO A 202 -8.01 25.94 4.95
CA PRO A 202 -7.97 25.36 6.29
C PRO A 202 -9.33 24.80 6.78
N ALA A 203 -10.46 25.23 6.18
CA ALA A 203 -11.78 24.72 6.53
C ALA A 203 -12.00 23.26 6.08
N LYS A 204 -11.18 22.76 5.16
CA LYS A 204 -11.15 21.37 4.73
C LYS A 204 -10.28 20.47 5.63
N VAL A 205 -9.72 20.99 6.72
CA VAL A 205 -8.79 20.27 7.60
C VAL A 205 -9.37 20.09 9.01
N TYR A 206 -9.38 18.87 9.50
CA TYR A 206 -9.60 18.56 10.90
C TYR A 206 -8.25 18.30 11.59
N THR A 207 -8.09 18.87 12.79
CA THR A 207 -6.84 18.79 13.55
C THR A 207 -7.10 18.19 14.93
N TRP A 208 -6.27 17.23 15.34
CA TRP A 208 -6.30 16.65 16.69
C TRP A 208 -4.89 16.34 17.17
N THR A 209 -4.76 15.87 18.40
CA THR A 209 -3.47 15.51 19.00
C THR A 209 -3.53 14.11 19.55
N GLU A 210 -2.44 13.35 19.38
CA GLU A 210 -2.25 12.04 20.01
C GLU A 210 -1.07 12.11 20.98
N LYS A 211 -1.10 11.20 21.96
CA LYS A 211 0.07 10.89 22.78
C LYS A 211 0.86 9.79 22.10
N PHE A 212 2.13 9.68 22.49
CA PHE A 212 2.94 8.56 22.04
C PHE A 212 2.34 7.24 22.52
N ASP A 213 2.17 6.28 21.60
CA ASP A 213 1.63 4.96 21.88
C ASP A 213 2.41 3.92 21.07
N ASP A 214 3.11 3.05 21.76
CA ASP A 214 3.89 1.91 21.26
C ASP A 214 3.33 0.56 21.72
N GLU A 215 2.19 0.56 22.41
CA GLU A 215 1.58 -0.64 22.96
C GLU A 215 0.34 -1.11 22.19
N SER A 216 -0.54 -0.19 21.80
CA SER A 216 -1.85 -0.54 21.19
C SER A 216 -1.72 -1.33 19.88
N TYR A 217 -0.61 -1.15 19.15
CA TYR A 217 -0.36 -1.78 17.86
C TYR A 217 0.80 -2.78 17.90
N ARG A 218 1.24 -3.17 19.09
CA ARG A 218 2.34 -4.12 19.29
C ARG A 218 2.01 -5.53 18.83
N HIS A 219 0.75 -5.90 18.87
CA HIS A 219 0.30 -7.24 18.50
C HIS A 219 -0.61 -7.21 17.26
N SER A 220 -0.47 -8.22 16.42
CA SER A 220 -1.38 -8.45 15.30
C SER A 220 -2.79 -8.81 15.77
N VAL A 221 -3.74 -8.84 14.86
CA VAL A 221 -5.12 -9.30 15.14
C VAL A 221 -5.19 -10.75 15.63
N THR A 222 -4.16 -11.55 15.41
CA THR A 222 -4.03 -12.92 15.91
C THR A 222 -3.32 -13.01 17.26
N GLY A 223 -2.98 -11.86 17.88
CA GLY A 223 -2.31 -11.79 19.18
C GLY A 223 -0.80 -12.07 19.14
N GLN A 224 -0.19 -12.17 17.95
CA GLN A 224 1.25 -12.32 17.82
C GLN A 224 1.95 -10.97 17.86
N GLU A 225 3.07 -10.88 18.57
CA GLU A 225 3.91 -9.67 18.58
C GLU A 225 4.44 -9.39 17.18
N VAL A 226 4.30 -8.13 16.75
CA VAL A 226 4.82 -7.64 15.47
C VAL A 226 6.30 -7.31 15.64
N THR A 227 7.15 -8.01 14.90
CA THR A 227 8.60 -7.81 14.90
C THR A 227 9.12 -7.66 13.49
N ASN A 228 10.25 -6.97 13.32
CA ASN A 228 10.93 -6.96 12.03
C ASN A 228 11.50 -8.35 11.73
N ARG A 229 11.06 -8.95 10.63
CA ARG A 229 11.54 -10.25 10.13
C ARG A 229 12.47 -10.10 8.92
N PHE A 230 12.83 -8.88 8.57
CA PHE A 230 13.56 -8.53 7.36
C PHE A 230 14.86 -7.76 7.65
N ASP A 231 15.38 -7.83 8.88
CA ASP A 231 16.65 -7.17 9.23
C ASP A 231 17.79 -7.59 8.31
N ASP A 232 17.84 -8.89 7.99
CA ASP A 232 18.86 -9.49 7.11
C ASP A 232 18.57 -9.27 5.60
N ALA A 233 17.45 -8.73 5.25
CA ALA A 233 17.15 -8.29 3.88
C ALA A 233 17.77 -6.93 3.55
N ASP A 234 18.13 -6.12 4.56
CA ASP A 234 18.83 -4.85 4.37
C ASP A 234 20.30 -5.10 4.00
N ILE A 235 20.76 -4.48 2.91
CA ILE A 235 22.18 -4.55 2.52
C ILE A 235 23.12 -4.01 3.61
N ASN A 236 22.69 -3.01 4.37
CA ASN A 236 23.47 -2.42 5.45
C ASN A 236 23.67 -3.38 6.64
N TYR A 237 22.81 -4.37 6.81
CA TYR A 237 23.00 -5.45 7.78
C TYR A 237 24.28 -6.24 7.48
N TRP A 238 24.55 -6.52 6.21
CA TRP A 238 25.69 -7.31 5.74
C TRP A 238 26.94 -6.46 5.48
N GLN A 239 26.73 -5.23 5.01
CA GLN A 239 27.78 -4.29 4.65
C GLN A 239 27.40 -2.90 5.14
N SER A 240 27.82 -2.56 6.35
CA SER A 240 27.47 -1.27 6.97
C SER A 240 27.85 -0.09 6.07
N GLY A 241 26.88 0.80 5.84
CA GLY A 241 27.08 2.01 5.02
C GLY A 241 27.12 1.77 3.51
N ALA A 242 26.73 0.58 3.03
CA ALA A 242 26.66 0.29 1.59
C ALA A 242 25.59 1.14 0.89
N MET A 243 24.50 1.47 1.58
CA MET A 243 23.38 2.24 1.09
C MET A 243 23.03 3.37 2.05
N THR A 244 22.80 4.57 1.53
CA THR A 244 22.14 5.66 2.23
C THR A 244 20.71 5.71 1.72
N TYR A 245 19.76 5.32 2.56
CA TYR A 245 18.35 5.42 2.23
C TYR A 245 17.90 6.88 2.18
N LEU A 246 16.92 7.16 1.34
CA LEU A 246 16.36 8.50 1.21
C LEU A 246 15.66 8.89 2.50
N SER A 247 15.97 10.09 3.00
CA SER A 247 15.37 10.66 4.20
C SER A 247 14.97 12.11 3.95
N ARG A 248 13.81 12.51 4.50
CA ARG A 248 13.37 13.90 4.49
C ARG A 248 14.18 14.79 5.43
N GLN A 249 15.08 14.22 6.24
CA GLN A 249 15.94 15.03 7.12
C GLN A 249 16.91 15.90 6.32
N ASP A 250 17.39 15.41 5.18
CA ASP A 250 18.39 16.11 4.36
C ASP A 250 18.15 16.00 2.85
N TRP A 251 17.25 15.11 2.42
CA TRP A 251 17.00 14.78 1.01
C TRP A 251 18.28 14.35 0.27
N GLU A 252 19.27 13.84 1.02
CA GLU A 252 20.49 13.26 0.50
C GLU A 252 20.40 11.74 0.63
N GLY A 253 20.23 11.04 -0.41
CA GLY A 253 20.17 9.59 -0.43
C GLY A 253 21.04 9.02 -1.51
N THR A 254 21.00 7.72 -1.69
CA THR A 254 21.63 7.07 -2.84
C THR A 254 20.68 7.16 -4.03
N TYR A 255 20.76 8.25 -4.77
CA TYR A 255 20.02 8.41 -6.02
C TYR A 255 20.67 7.64 -7.16
N PRO A 256 19.88 7.11 -8.11
CA PRO A 256 20.41 6.51 -9.33
C PRO A 256 21.23 7.52 -10.12
N LYS A 257 22.42 7.12 -10.56
CA LYS A 257 23.30 7.96 -11.39
C LYS A 257 23.01 7.80 -12.87
N SER A 258 22.39 6.70 -13.26
CA SER A 258 21.98 6.43 -14.63
C SER A 258 20.89 5.35 -14.67
N LEU A 259 20.14 5.29 -15.79
CA LEU A 259 19.15 4.25 -16.05
C LEU A 259 19.79 2.92 -16.53
N ARG A 260 21.11 2.81 -16.61
CA ARG A 260 21.80 1.70 -17.27
C ARG A 260 22.73 0.89 -16.36
N GLY A 261 22.41 0.75 -15.08
CA GLY A 261 23.13 -0.19 -14.21
C GLY A 261 24.48 0.30 -13.66
N GLU A 262 24.85 1.57 -13.86
CA GLU A 262 26.03 2.19 -13.22
C GLU A 262 25.84 2.35 -11.70
N ASN A 263 24.66 2.02 -11.21
CA ASN A 263 24.29 2.08 -9.80
C ASN A 263 24.45 0.72 -9.11
N ALA A 264 24.92 -0.29 -9.82
CA ALA A 264 25.01 -1.63 -9.27
C ALA A 264 26.03 -1.68 -8.11
N LEU A 265 25.57 -2.21 -6.99
CA LEU A 265 26.42 -2.55 -5.86
C LEU A 265 26.94 -3.99 -6.02
N THR A 266 28.16 -4.23 -5.57
CA THR A 266 28.69 -5.58 -5.51
C THR A 266 28.27 -6.19 -4.18
N ARG A 267 27.48 -7.26 -4.22
CA ARG A 267 27.11 -8.00 -3.02
C ARG A 267 28.34 -8.62 -2.36
N THR A 268 28.32 -8.74 -1.04
CA THR A 268 29.32 -9.50 -0.29
C THR A 268 29.03 -11.00 -0.39
N GLU A 269 30.05 -11.82 -0.12
CA GLU A 269 29.89 -13.28 -0.09
C GLU A 269 28.83 -13.74 0.93
N ASN A 270 28.67 -13.00 2.02
CA ASN A 270 27.68 -13.28 3.07
C ASN A 270 26.21 -13.09 2.63
N MET A 271 25.97 -12.34 1.57
CA MET A 271 24.65 -12.16 0.96
C MET A 271 24.31 -13.27 -0.05
N VAL A 272 25.20 -14.22 -0.26
CA VAL A 272 24.89 -15.44 -1.00
C VAL A 272 24.13 -16.32 -0.04
N GLU A 273 22.86 -16.60 -0.35
CA GLU A 273 22.11 -17.62 0.33
C GLU A 273 22.97 -18.89 0.43
N PRO A 274 23.45 -19.31 1.60
CA PRO A 274 23.98 -20.64 1.72
C PRO A 274 22.87 -21.58 1.27
N GLY A 275 23.15 -22.53 0.40
CA GLY A 275 22.13 -23.53 0.04
C GLY A 275 21.48 -24.03 1.33
N TYR A 276 20.19 -24.35 1.27
CA TYR A 276 19.44 -24.81 2.44
C TYR A 276 20.26 -25.76 3.30
N VAL A 277 20.56 -25.35 4.52
CA VAL A 277 21.18 -26.21 5.54
C VAL A 277 20.07 -26.62 6.49
N LYS A 278 19.76 -27.92 6.50
CA LYS A 278 18.76 -28.46 7.43
C LYS A 278 19.19 -28.12 8.86
N PRO A 279 18.35 -27.39 9.66
CA PRO A 279 18.64 -27.15 11.06
C PRO A 279 18.90 -28.45 11.82
N ALA A 280 19.82 -28.41 12.80
CA ALA A 280 20.17 -29.62 13.57
C ALA A 280 18.99 -30.21 14.37
N ASP A 281 18.03 -29.35 14.71
CA ASP A 281 16.79 -29.67 15.44
C ASP A 281 15.58 -29.84 14.51
N ALA A 282 15.76 -29.76 13.20
CA ALA A 282 14.67 -29.96 12.26
C ALA A 282 14.13 -31.41 12.39
N PRO A 283 12.81 -31.57 12.46
CA PRO A 283 12.20 -32.88 12.53
C PRO A 283 12.60 -33.73 11.32
N SER A 284 12.76 -35.04 11.54
CA SER A 284 12.94 -36.00 10.44
C SER A 284 11.62 -36.13 9.69
N VAL A 285 11.70 -36.33 8.37
CA VAL A 285 10.55 -36.69 7.55
C VAL A 285 9.90 -37.97 8.06
N ASP A 286 10.71 -38.89 8.63
CA ASP A 286 10.22 -40.13 9.22
C ASP A 286 9.36 -39.93 10.49
N ALA A 287 9.38 -38.70 11.07
CA ALA A 287 8.51 -38.33 12.18
C ALA A 287 7.12 -37.86 11.73
N VAL A 288 6.93 -37.62 10.44
CA VAL A 288 5.62 -37.24 9.87
C VAL A 288 4.81 -38.52 9.68
N VAL A 289 3.83 -38.71 10.55
CA VAL A 289 2.90 -39.85 10.45
C VAL A 289 1.72 -39.40 9.57
N THR A 290 1.71 -39.88 8.36
CA THR A 290 0.66 -39.66 7.37
C THR A 290 0.16 -41.01 6.84
N GLU A 291 -0.65 -41.00 5.80
CA GLU A 291 -1.22 -42.18 5.13
C GLU A 291 -2.20 -42.96 6.06
N LYS A 292 -2.91 -42.23 6.92
CA LYS A 292 -4.04 -42.82 7.62
C LYS A 292 -5.18 -43.06 6.65
N VAL A 293 -5.74 -44.24 6.65
CA VAL A 293 -6.86 -44.57 5.76
C VAL A 293 -8.17 -44.33 6.52
N THR A 294 -8.70 -43.11 6.40
CA THR A 294 -10.04 -42.78 6.94
C THR A 294 -11.10 -42.91 5.86
N GLY A 295 -10.69 -42.81 4.58
CA GLY A 295 -11.56 -42.84 3.40
C GLY A 295 -12.18 -41.51 3.06
N LEU A 296 -11.77 -40.43 3.74
CA LEU A 296 -12.28 -39.08 3.50
C LEU A 296 -11.82 -38.58 2.13
N LYS A 297 -12.71 -37.84 1.50
CA LYS A 297 -12.44 -37.15 0.23
C LYS A 297 -12.72 -35.65 0.38
N LEU A 298 -12.08 -34.84 -0.42
CA LEU A 298 -12.28 -33.39 -0.40
C LEU A 298 -13.76 -33.00 -0.55
N GLN A 299 -14.53 -33.72 -1.35
CA GLN A 299 -15.96 -33.48 -1.50
C GLN A 299 -16.76 -33.67 -0.20
N ASP A 300 -16.27 -34.48 0.74
CA ASP A 300 -16.93 -34.76 2.02
C ASP A 300 -16.76 -33.55 2.97
N MET A 301 -15.83 -32.65 2.64
CA MET A 301 -15.54 -31.44 3.40
C MET A 301 -16.48 -30.27 3.02
N TRP A 302 -17.35 -30.46 2.06
CA TRP A 302 -18.27 -29.41 1.61
C TRP A 302 -19.19 -28.94 2.74
N GLY A 303 -19.08 -27.65 3.09
CA GLY A 303 -19.85 -27.03 4.18
C GLY A 303 -19.32 -27.30 5.59
N MET A 304 -18.15 -27.91 5.72
CA MET A 304 -17.48 -28.06 7.01
C MET A 304 -16.88 -26.72 7.45
N GLU A 305 -17.03 -26.44 8.76
CA GLU A 305 -16.34 -25.28 9.36
C GLU A 305 -14.83 -25.51 9.32
N TRP A 306 -14.08 -24.38 9.20
CA TRP A 306 -12.61 -24.41 9.09
C TRP A 306 -11.93 -25.09 10.30
N GLU A 307 -12.48 -24.91 11.49
CA GLU A 307 -11.97 -25.48 12.75
C GLU A 307 -12.34 -26.96 12.96
N SER A 308 -12.97 -27.59 11.99
CA SER A 308 -13.35 -29.01 12.09
C SER A 308 -12.14 -29.91 12.06
N ASN A 309 -12.04 -30.88 12.99
CA ASN A 309 -10.98 -31.87 13.01
C ASN A 309 -10.96 -32.78 11.76
N TYR A 310 -12.02 -32.81 10.98
CA TYR A 310 -12.04 -33.58 9.71
C TYR A 310 -11.04 -33.05 8.69
N TRP A 311 -10.62 -31.78 8.77
CA TRP A 311 -9.56 -31.25 7.91
C TRP A 311 -8.21 -31.91 8.24
N ASP A 312 -7.90 -32.09 9.52
CA ASP A 312 -6.68 -32.79 9.95
C ASP A 312 -6.73 -34.26 9.51
N GLU A 313 -7.88 -34.93 9.66
CA GLU A 313 -8.07 -36.32 9.22
C GLU A 313 -7.92 -36.44 7.69
N LEU A 314 -8.42 -35.49 6.90
CA LEU A 314 -8.23 -35.46 5.45
C LEU A 314 -6.75 -35.27 5.07
N VAL A 315 -6.04 -34.38 5.75
CA VAL A 315 -4.60 -34.12 5.51
C VAL A 315 -3.77 -35.32 5.90
N ASP A 316 -4.14 -36.03 6.95
CA ASP A 316 -3.48 -37.25 7.40
C ASP A 316 -3.59 -38.44 6.40
N GLU A 317 -4.51 -38.37 5.43
CA GLU A 317 -4.59 -39.35 4.34
C GLU A 317 -3.45 -39.21 3.33
N LEU A 318 -2.83 -38.00 3.26
CA LEU A 318 -1.85 -37.68 2.23
C LEU A 318 -0.48 -38.28 2.54
N SER A 319 0.18 -38.80 1.55
CA SER A 319 1.60 -39.08 1.63
C SER A 319 2.43 -37.79 1.69
N VAL A 320 3.67 -37.91 2.19
CA VAL A 320 4.60 -36.77 2.22
C VAL A 320 4.84 -36.21 0.83
N ASP A 321 4.94 -37.05 -0.20
CA ASP A 321 5.13 -36.62 -1.59
C ASP A 321 3.91 -35.85 -2.10
N GLU A 322 2.70 -36.24 -1.73
CA GLU A 322 1.48 -35.52 -2.09
C GLU A 322 1.40 -34.16 -1.36
N LEU A 323 1.75 -34.09 -0.08
CA LEU A 323 1.85 -32.82 0.68
C LEU A 323 2.87 -31.87 0.04
N ILE A 324 4.04 -32.36 -0.33
CA ILE A 324 5.05 -31.60 -1.04
C ILE A 324 4.51 -31.11 -2.38
N SER A 325 3.84 -31.98 -3.14
CA SER A 325 3.25 -31.63 -4.44
C SER A 325 2.23 -30.51 -4.35
N LEU A 326 1.38 -30.50 -3.31
CA LEU A 326 0.39 -29.45 -3.10
C LEU A 326 1.01 -28.08 -2.73
N THR A 327 2.22 -28.09 -2.17
CA THR A 327 2.88 -26.84 -1.72
C THR A 327 3.91 -26.28 -2.69
N GLN A 328 4.46 -27.09 -3.60
CA GLN A 328 5.59 -26.70 -4.46
C GLN A 328 5.21 -26.14 -5.82
N ASP A 329 4.05 -26.48 -6.35
CA ASP A 329 3.69 -26.10 -7.72
C ASP A 329 2.55 -25.09 -7.74
N SER A 330 2.91 -23.81 -7.78
CA SER A 330 1.95 -22.72 -7.87
C SER A 330 1.34 -22.52 -9.26
N ARG A 331 1.87 -23.20 -10.30
CA ARG A 331 1.38 -23.05 -11.68
C ARG A 331 0.25 -24.00 -12.04
N TYR A 332 0.22 -25.15 -11.41
CA TYR A 332 -0.74 -26.21 -11.74
C TYR A 332 -1.27 -26.83 -10.45
N LEU A 333 -2.58 -26.84 -10.32
CA LEU A 333 -3.20 -27.65 -9.28
C LEU A 333 -3.13 -29.11 -9.76
N ARG A 334 -2.14 -29.85 -9.28
CA ARG A 334 -1.99 -31.27 -9.63
C ARG A 334 -3.09 -32.09 -8.97
N PRO A 335 -3.60 -33.13 -9.64
CA PRO A 335 -4.59 -33.99 -9.02
C PRO A 335 -3.94 -34.78 -7.89
N VAL A 336 -4.66 -34.97 -6.77
CA VAL A 336 -4.28 -35.83 -5.67
C VAL A 336 -5.41 -36.84 -5.49
N GLU A 337 -5.22 -38.02 -6.06
CA GLU A 337 -6.26 -39.06 -6.13
C GLU A 337 -6.66 -39.59 -4.75
N THR A 338 -5.70 -39.62 -3.81
CA THR A 338 -5.89 -40.06 -2.42
C THR A 338 -7.07 -39.37 -1.77
N ILE A 339 -7.20 -38.06 -1.93
CA ILE A 339 -8.29 -37.25 -1.36
C ILE A 339 -9.32 -36.81 -2.41
N GLY A 340 -9.20 -37.24 -3.65
CA GLY A 340 -10.09 -36.85 -4.74
C GLY A 340 -9.94 -35.38 -5.16
N PHE A 341 -8.75 -34.78 -4.93
CA PHE A 341 -8.46 -33.41 -5.39
C PHE A 341 -8.27 -33.42 -6.91
N PRO A 342 -9.07 -32.66 -7.68
CA PRO A 342 -9.00 -32.68 -9.13
C PRO A 342 -7.82 -31.88 -9.67
N GLN A 343 -7.43 -32.16 -10.91
CA GLN A 343 -6.56 -31.28 -11.65
C GLN A 343 -7.25 -29.94 -11.89
N GLY A 344 -6.55 -28.84 -11.61
CA GLY A 344 -6.99 -27.49 -11.95
C GLY A 344 -6.04 -26.81 -12.91
N ASN A 345 -6.54 -25.80 -13.61
CA ASN A 345 -5.77 -24.93 -14.49
C ASN A 345 -5.55 -23.58 -13.84
N ALA A 346 -4.33 -23.08 -13.94
CA ALA A 346 -3.98 -21.73 -13.54
C ALA A 346 -3.73 -20.87 -14.78
N ALA A 347 -4.07 -19.60 -14.70
CA ALA A 347 -3.80 -18.62 -15.75
C ALA A 347 -3.37 -17.28 -15.19
N ASP A 348 -2.50 -16.59 -15.90
CA ASP A 348 -2.29 -15.15 -15.71
C ASP A 348 -3.57 -14.40 -16.06
N GLY A 349 -3.88 -13.35 -15.30
CA GLY A 349 -5.10 -12.67 -15.62
C GLY A 349 -5.42 -11.37 -14.87
N PRO A 350 -4.45 -10.50 -14.52
CA PRO A 350 -4.81 -9.22 -13.91
C PRO A 350 -5.68 -8.36 -14.84
N ASP A 351 -5.47 -8.45 -16.15
CA ASP A 351 -6.22 -7.70 -17.17
C ASP A 351 -7.10 -8.59 -18.05
N GLY A 352 -7.47 -9.78 -17.56
CA GLY A 352 -8.27 -10.80 -18.22
C GLY A 352 -7.49 -12.09 -18.49
N VAL A 353 -8.19 -13.21 -18.59
CA VAL A 353 -7.57 -14.51 -18.86
C VAL A 353 -7.11 -14.61 -20.32
N PRO A 354 -6.01 -15.32 -20.60
CA PRO A 354 -5.58 -15.58 -21.98
C PRO A 354 -6.73 -16.17 -22.83
N ASN A 355 -6.93 -15.65 -24.04
CA ASN A 355 -8.02 -16.00 -24.95
C ASN A 355 -9.45 -15.64 -24.48
N GLY A 356 -9.58 -14.92 -23.36
CA GLY A 356 -10.83 -14.32 -22.91
C GLY A 356 -11.00 -12.89 -23.37
N ASN A 357 -11.82 -12.13 -22.66
CA ASN A 357 -11.96 -10.71 -22.88
C ASN A 357 -10.73 -9.95 -22.33
N ALA A 358 -10.30 -8.92 -23.05
CA ALA A 358 -9.30 -7.99 -22.56
C ALA A 358 -9.99 -6.83 -21.84
N TYR A 359 -9.52 -6.53 -20.63
CA TYR A 359 -9.99 -5.41 -19.82
C TYR A 359 -8.93 -4.31 -19.80
N ALA A 360 -9.33 -3.10 -19.43
CA ALA A 360 -8.39 -2.03 -19.18
C ALA A 360 -7.42 -2.46 -18.05
N ASN A 361 -6.17 -2.04 -18.13
CA ASN A 361 -5.20 -2.38 -17.07
C ASN A 361 -5.64 -1.82 -15.70
N PHE A 362 -5.03 -2.33 -14.64
CA PHE A 362 -5.40 -1.95 -13.27
C PHE A 362 -5.21 -0.47 -13.01
N ASN A 363 -4.12 0.15 -13.48
CA ASN A 363 -3.88 1.58 -13.28
C ASN A 363 -5.03 2.42 -13.80
N LEU A 364 -5.51 2.13 -15.02
CA LEU A 364 -6.65 2.84 -15.60
C LEU A 364 -7.96 2.54 -14.84
N SER A 365 -8.17 1.28 -14.45
CA SER A 365 -9.36 0.87 -13.71
C SER A 365 -9.41 1.52 -12.32
N CYS A 366 -8.29 1.54 -11.59
CA CYS A 366 -8.17 2.16 -10.26
C CYS A 366 -8.30 3.69 -10.34
N SER A 367 -7.76 4.32 -11.39
CA SER A 367 -7.92 5.77 -11.63
C SER A 367 -9.38 6.22 -11.81
N SER A 368 -10.29 5.28 -12.01
CA SER A 368 -11.73 5.58 -12.01
C SER A 368 -12.30 5.84 -10.60
N TRP A 369 -11.61 5.41 -9.54
CA TRP A 369 -12.09 5.44 -8.14
C TRP A 369 -13.48 4.79 -7.96
N ASN A 370 -13.85 3.86 -8.84
CA ASN A 370 -15.19 3.29 -8.91
C ASN A 370 -15.18 1.81 -8.54
N THR A 371 -15.42 1.52 -7.26
CA THR A 371 -15.45 0.15 -6.72
C THR A 371 -16.53 -0.72 -7.35
N GLU A 372 -17.69 -0.14 -7.78
CA GLU A 372 -18.76 -0.88 -8.47
C GLU A 372 -18.30 -1.40 -9.84
N VAL A 373 -17.52 -0.60 -10.59
CA VAL A 373 -16.94 -1.03 -11.88
C VAL A 373 -15.91 -2.12 -11.67
N LEU A 374 -15.07 -2.00 -10.62
CA LEU A 374 -14.08 -3.02 -10.30
C LEU A 374 -14.72 -4.34 -9.86
N ALA A 375 -15.80 -4.28 -9.08
CA ALA A 375 -16.55 -5.48 -8.70
C ALA A 375 -17.14 -6.18 -9.93
N LYS A 376 -17.79 -5.44 -10.84
CA LYS A 376 -18.31 -6.01 -12.10
C LYS A 376 -17.20 -6.57 -13.00
N ARG A 377 -16.03 -5.94 -13.02
CA ARG A 377 -14.86 -6.48 -13.73
C ARG A 377 -14.49 -7.86 -13.15
N GLY A 378 -14.48 -7.98 -11.81
CA GLY A 378 -14.23 -9.26 -11.15
C GLY A 378 -15.24 -10.34 -11.56
N ASP A 379 -16.53 -10.00 -11.60
CA ASP A 379 -17.60 -10.91 -12.04
C ASP A 379 -17.37 -11.41 -13.49
N PHE A 380 -17.06 -10.51 -14.41
CA PHE A 380 -16.81 -10.87 -15.81
C PHE A 380 -15.55 -11.71 -16.00
N ILE A 381 -14.47 -11.40 -15.27
CA ILE A 381 -13.25 -12.22 -15.30
C ILE A 381 -13.54 -13.62 -14.73
N ALA A 382 -14.34 -13.72 -13.68
CA ALA A 382 -14.75 -15.00 -13.12
C ALA A 382 -15.57 -15.85 -14.12
N GLU A 383 -16.48 -15.23 -14.88
CA GLU A 383 -17.20 -15.92 -15.97
C GLU A 383 -16.28 -16.38 -17.10
N ASP A 384 -15.31 -15.55 -17.50
CA ASP A 384 -14.29 -15.95 -18.49
C ASP A 384 -13.45 -17.13 -17.97
N CYS A 385 -13.09 -17.13 -16.69
CA CYS A 385 -12.38 -18.24 -16.04
C CYS A 385 -13.21 -19.55 -16.09
N MET A 386 -14.49 -19.48 -15.75
CA MET A 386 -15.39 -20.64 -15.79
C MET A 386 -15.53 -21.18 -17.23
N PHE A 387 -15.69 -20.29 -18.21
CA PHE A 387 -15.78 -20.69 -19.62
C PHE A 387 -14.52 -21.39 -20.13
N GLN A 388 -13.34 -20.96 -19.68
CA GLN A 388 -12.05 -21.50 -20.10
C GLN A 388 -11.53 -22.61 -19.17
N ASN A 389 -12.32 -23.05 -18.19
CA ASN A 389 -11.93 -24.04 -17.20
C ASN A 389 -10.66 -23.64 -16.43
N VAL A 390 -10.57 -22.38 -16.00
CA VAL A 390 -9.51 -21.83 -15.14
C VAL A 390 -10.01 -21.78 -13.71
N GLN A 391 -9.38 -22.52 -12.80
CA GLN A 391 -9.75 -22.59 -11.39
C GLN A 391 -8.90 -21.67 -10.53
N PHE A 392 -7.72 -21.30 -10.99
CA PHE A 392 -6.78 -20.46 -10.26
C PHE A 392 -6.29 -19.32 -11.18
N LEU A 393 -6.58 -18.09 -10.76
CA LEU A 393 -6.17 -16.89 -11.48
C LEU A 393 -5.03 -16.18 -10.76
N TRP A 394 -3.96 -15.87 -11.47
CA TRP A 394 -2.95 -14.94 -10.99
C TRP A 394 -3.41 -13.52 -11.26
N GLY A 395 -4.12 -12.98 -10.28
CA GLY A 395 -4.74 -11.67 -10.30
C GLY A 395 -5.48 -11.40 -9.00
N PRO A 396 -5.91 -10.17 -8.78
CA PRO A 396 -5.54 -8.97 -9.51
C PRO A 396 -4.06 -8.64 -9.25
N GLY A 397 -3.37 -7.99 -10.16
CA GLY A 397 -2.02 -7.49 -9.92
C GLY A 397 -2.07 -6.09 -9.31
N PHE A 398 -1.53 -5.86 -8.11
CA PHE A 398 -1.30 -4.55 -7.50
C PHE A 398 0.01 -4.49 -6.74
#